data_c8eeb7cdc0b000903c4c116af9b3e1f4
#
_entry.id   c8eeb7cdc0b000903c4c116af9b3e1f4
#
_cell.length_a   1.000
_cell.length_b   1.000
_cell.length_c   1.000
_cell.angle_alpha   90.00
_cell.angle_beta   90.00
_cell.angle_gamma   90.00
#
_symmetry.space_group_name_H-M   'P 1'
#
loop_
_entity.id
_entity.type
_entity.pdbx_description
1 polymer ?
#
loop_
_entity_poly.entity_id
_entity_poly.type
_entity_poly.pdbx_seq_one_letter_code
_entity_poly.pdbx_strand_id
1 'polypeptide(L)'
;MSSDEMSMPVWHEKHLRAATRAAGVALWSWNVDTDAITMDERAYDLWEVSKDEHNITFEILSQNIHPADLERVRSAFAATRAVIGAYEIDFRILSKNDIRWISARGQGDDADIADGVMFGIFLDVTQRKQAEEANELLAGEMSHRMKNLLQIATALTQITSRSAATKEDMARDLTNRLMALGRVQDLVRPVPGRTNEATLLGDLVSVLLAPYDEKGASVRIRVSVPKVNVGHASGTTLALVIHELATNSAKYGALSTARGTLDVSCNANDDEVAVVWTERGGPPVMAPVKLQGFGSKLVQRSMAAQLGGTIAFDWSEEGVVVTLRMSKERLAH
;
A
#
# COMPACT_ATOMS: atom_id res chain seq x y z
N MET A 1 -38.37 12.22 49.48
CA MET A 1 -37.58 11.77 48.33
C MET A 1 -38.19 12.42 47.12
N SER A 2 -37.60 13.53 46.71
CA SER A 2 -38.07 14.33 45.57
C SER A 2 -37.59 13.65 44.30
N SER A 3 -38.52 13.19 43.45
CA SER A 3 -38.29 12.76 42.12
C SER A 3 -38.03 14.01 41.27
N ASP A 4 -36.75 14.25 41.01
CA ASP A 4 -36.31 15.22 40.01
C ASP A 4 -36.73 14.67 38.62
N GLU A 5 -37.89 15.08 38.15
CA GLU A 5 -38.30 14.93 36.76
C GLU A 5 -37.33 15.75 35.91
N MET A 6 -36.35 15.07 35.34
CA MET A 6 -35.45 15.63 34.35
C MET A 6 -36.27 16.04 33.12
N SER A 7 -36.72 17.30 33.12
CA SER A 7 -37.45 17.92 32.02
C SER A 7 -36.58 17.81 30.76
N MET A 8 -37.05 17.07 29.77
CA MET A 8 -36.40 17.02 28.47
C MET A 8 -36.31 18.42 27.87
N PRO A 9 -35.15 18.84 27.36
CA PRO A 9 -35.02 20.18 26.81
C PRO A 9 -35.96 20.34 25.60
N VAL A 10 -36.78 21.36 25.59
CA VAL A 10 -37.63 21.69 24.44
C VAL A 10 -36.74 22.28 23.35
N TRP A 11 -36.72 21.62 22.20
CA TRP A 11 -35.98 22.08 21.03
C TRP A 11 -36.70 23.25 20.36
N HIS A 12 -36.08 24.43 20.38
CA HIS A 12 -36.56 25.60 19.65
C HIS A 12 -35.87 25.73 18.32
N GLU A 13 -36.48 26.44 17.37
CA GLU A 13 -35.93 26.66 16.01
C GLU A 13 -34.46 27.11 16.01
N LYS A 14 -34.08 28.03 16.93
CA LYS A 14 -32.71 28.49 17.10
C LYS A 14 -31.72 27.35 17.43
N HIS A 15 -32.15 26.34 18.19
CA HIS A 15 -31.32 25.19 18.56
C HIS A 15 -31.15 24.25 17.38
N LEU A 16 -32.22 24.01 16.61
CA LEU A 16 -32.17 23.20 15.39
C LEU A 16 -31.27 23.85 14.34
N ARG A 17 -31.39 25.16 14.12
CA ARG A 17 -30.52 25.92 13.22
C ARG A 17 -29.06 25.90 13.66
N ALA A 18 -28.78 25.95 14.96
CA ALA A 18 -27.41 25.84 15.47
C ALA A 18 -26.86 24.42 15.27
N ALA A 19 -27.65 23.38 15.49
CA ALA A 19 -27.27 22.00 15.31
C ALA A 19 -26.98 21.67 13.83
N THR A 20 -27.84 22.09 12.88
CA THR A 20 -27.63 21.88 11.45
C THR A 20 -26.39 22.59 10.95
N ARG A 21 -26.12 23.82 11.43
CA ARG A 21 -24.85 24.51 11.11
C ARG A 21 -23.62 23.77 11.64
N ALA A 22 -23.69 23.32 12.91
CA ALA A 22 -22.58 22.58 13.52
C ALA A 22 -22.31 21.24 12.82
N ALA A 23 -23.37 20.57 12.36
CA ALA A 23 -23.28 19.32 11.61
C ALA A 23 -22.81 19.50 10.15
N GLY A 24 -22.66 20.73 9.69
CA GLY A 24 -22.27 21.00 8.32
C GLY A 24 -23.35 20.70 7.27
N VAL A 25 -24.61 20.62 7.69
CA VAL A 25 -25.74 20.26 6.84
C VAL A 25 -26.24 21.46 6.08
N ALA A 26 -26.51 21.32 4.80
CA ALA A 26 -27.21 22.26 3.96
C ALA A 26 -28.67 21.79 3.76
N LEU A 27 -29.63 22.70 3.88
CA LEU A 27 -31.04 22.35 3.85
C LEU A 27 -31.65 22.66 2.47
N TRP A 28 -32.58 21.80 2.04
CA TRP A 28 -33.36 22.02 0.84
C TRP A 28 -34.81 21.55 1.04
N SER A 29 -35.72 22.16 0.29
CA SER A 29 -37.06 21.64 0.05
C SER A 29 -37.33 21.62 -1.45
N TRP A 30 -38.13 20.65 -1.88
CA TRP A 30 -38.51 20.47 -3.28
C TRP A 30 -40.02 20.29 -3.38
N ASN A 31 -40.65 21.15 -4.14
CA ASN A 31 -42.01 20.97 -4.52
C ASN A 31 -42.10 20.10 -5.76
N VAL A 32 -42.63 18.88 -5.63
CA VAL A 32 -42.63 17.87 -6.70
C VAL A 32 -43.53 18.22 -7.88
N ASP A 33 -44.58 19.07 -7.66
CA ASP A 33 -45.50 19.47 -8.68
C ASP A 33 -44.97 20.60 -9.56
N THR A 34 -44.35 21.61 -8.94
CA THR A 34 -43.84 22.80 -9.61
C THR A 34 -42.35 22.69 -10.00
N ASP A 35 -41.66 21.67 -9.51
CA ASP A 35 -40.20 21.47 -9.63
C ASP A 35 -39.36 22.56 -8.93
N ALA A 36 -39.97 23.39 -8.09
CA ALA A 36 -39.27 24.44 -7.39
C ALA A 36 -38.46 23.87 -6.21
N ILE A 37 -37.18 24.17 -6.17
CA ILE A 37 -36.26 23.80 -5.11
C ILE A 37 -35.92 25.07 -4.31
N THR A 38 -36.14 25.04 -3.00
CA THR A 38 -35.72 26.10 -2.08
C THR A 38 -34.51 25.59 -1.30
N MET A 39 -33.49 26.43 -1.15
CA MET A 39 -32.24 26.08 -0.50
C MET A 39 -31.89 27.09 0.58
N ASP A 40 -31.21 26.64 1.65
CA ASP A 40 -30.60 27.55 2.60
C ASP A 40 -29.29 28.15 2.03
N GLU A 41 -28.73 29.14 2.73
CA GLU A 41 -27.54 29.85 2.32
C GLU A 41 -26.36 28.89 2.07
N ARG A 42 -26.24 27.84 2.91
CA ARG A 42 -25.18 26.84 2.79
C ARG A 42 -25.35 25.94 1.58
N ALA A 43 -26.58 25.63 1.20
CA ALA A 43 -26.84 24.86 -0.02
C ALA A 43 -26.45 25.63 -1.27
N TYR A 44 -26.73 26.94 -1.32
CA TYR A 44 -26.26 27.80 -2.42
C TYR A 44 -24.74 27.82 -2.50
N ASP A 45 -24.05 27.94 -1.35
CA ASP A 45 -22.58 27.93 -1.32
C ASP A 45 -22.01 26.57 -1.73
N LEU A 46 -22.67 25.47 -1.33
CA LEU A 46 -22.26 24.11 -1.67
C LEU A 46 -22.36 23.82 -3.16
N TRP A 47 -23.47 24.23 -3.77
CA TRP A 47 -23.74 24.05 -5.19
C TRP A 47 -23.10 25.12 -6.08
N GLU A 48 -22.52 26.17 -5.51
CA GLU A 48 -21.94 27.32 -6.21
C GLU A 48 -22.94 28.00 -7.18
N VAL A 49 -24.21 28.01 -6.80
CA VAL A 49 -25.31 28.65 -7.55
C VAL A 49 -25.54 30.04 -7.00
N SER A 50 -25.87 30.99 -7.91
CA SER A 50 -26.15 32.37 -7.53
C SER A 50 -27.39 32.49 -6.65
N LYS A 51 -27.29 33.27 -5.54
CA LYS A 51 -28.43 33.57 -4.68
C LYS A 51 -29.48 34.47 -5.33
N ASP A 52 -29.15 35.11 -6.45
CA ASP A 52 -30.05 35.94 -7.26
C ASP A 52 -30.98 35.09 -8.15
N GLU A 53 -30.73 33.80 -8.25
CA GLU A 53 -31.54 32.88 -9.02
C GLU A 53 -32.78 32.48 -8.24
N HIS A 54 -33.91 33.13 -8.55
CA HIS A 54 -35.14 33.05 -7.78
C HIS A 54 -35.93 31.75 -7.98
N ASN A 55 -35.62 30.95 -9.03
CA ASN A 55 -36.31 29.70 -9.32
C ASN A 55 -35.29 28.58 -9.55
N ILE A 56 -34.77 28.00 -8.47
CA ILE A 56 -33.92 26.82 -8.58
C ILE A 56 -34.80 25.61 -8.93
N THR A 57 -34.39 24.87 -9.97
CA THR A 57 -35.02 23.61 -10.40
C THR A 57 -33.97 22.51 -10.48
N PHE A 58 -34.43 21.27 -10.61
CA PHE A 58 -33.50 20.15 -10.85
C PHE A 58 -32.65 20.37 -12.12
N GLU A 59 -33.22 20.95 -13.17
CA GLU A 59 -32.49 21.20 -14.44
C GLU A 59 -31.30 22.15 -14.21
N ILE A 60 -31.46 23.20 -13.38
CA ILE A 60 -30.38 24.12 -13.04
C ILE A 60 -29.28 23.40 -12.25
N LEU A 61 -29.65 22.65 -11.20
CA LEU A 61 -28.68 21.91 -10.39
C LEU A 61 -27.98 20.81 -11.20
N SER A 62 -28.69 20.20 -12.16
CA SER A 62 -28.16 19.13 -12.98
C SER A 62 -26.97 19.53 -13.84
N GLN A 63 -26.83 20.82 -14.18
CA GLN A 63 -25.69 21.36 -14.92
C GLN A 63 -24.37 21.25 -14.17
N ASN A 64 -24.44 21.24 -12.84
CA ASN A 64 -23.27 21.09 -11.96
C ASN A 64 -22.99 19.63 -11.59
N ILE A 65 -23.87 18.67 -11.95
CA ILE A 65 -23.65 17.26 -11.66
C ILE A 65 -22.60 16.69 -12.63
N HIS A 66 -21.69 15.88 -12.11
CA HIS A 66 -20.70 15.20 -12.94
C HIS A 66 -21.37 14.34 -14.02
N PRO A 67 -20.94 14.41 -15.30
CA PRO A 67 -21.62 13.74 -16.43
C PRO A 67 -21.85 12.24 -16.21
N ALA A 68 -20.91 11.52 -15.57
CA ALA A 68 -21.04 10.10 -15.30
C ALA A 68 -22.13 9.76 -14.23
N ASP A 69 -22.55 10.73 -13.42
CA ASP A 69 -23.54 10.52 -12.36
C ASP A 69 -24.94 11.07 -12.75
N LEU A 70 -25.00 11.92 -13.76
CA LEU A 70 -26.20 12.67 -14.13
C LEU A 70 -27.41 11.77 -14.40
N GLU A 71 -27.25 10.71 -15.19
CA GLU A 71 -28.38 9.82 -15.54
C GLU A 71 -28.89 9.06 -14.32
N ARG A 72 -28.00 8.61 -13.45
CA ARG A 72 -28.35 7.92 -12.21
C ARG A 72 -29.09 8.85 -11.25
N VAL A 73 -28.64 10.10 -11.12
CA VAL A 73 -29.29 11.11 -10.27
C VAL A 73 -30.65 11.49 -10.84
N ARG A 74 -30.77 11.70 -12.15
CA ARG A 74 -32.02 12.00 -12.84
C ARG A 74 -33.07 10.89 -12.66
N SER A 75 -32.64 9.62 -12.80
CA SER A 75 -33.51 8.48 -12.57
C SER A 75 -33.99 8.37 -11.14
N ALA A 76 -33.12 8.61 -10.15
CA ALA A 76 -33.48 8.60 -8.74
C ALA A 76 -34.48 9.72 -8.41
N PHE A 77 -34.23 10.92 -8.96
CA PHE A 77 -35.13 12.06 -8.79
C PHE A 77 -36.51 11.83 -9.41
N ALA A 78 -36.57 11.26 -10.62
CA ALA A 78 -37.82 10.90 -11.28
C ALA A 78 -38.59 9.81 -10.51
N ALA A 79 -37.90 8.81 -9.97
CA ALA A 79 -38.53 7.76 -9.17
C ALA A 79 -39.15 8.31 -7.89
N THR A 80 -38.50 9.26 -7.22
CA THR A 80 -39.01 9.92 -6.01
C THR A 80 -40.22 10.78 -6.33
N ARG A 81 -40.29 11.41 -7.50
CA ARG A 81 -41.48 12.17 -7.96
C ARG A 81 -42.68 11.23 -8.16
N ALA A 82 -42.46 10.03 -8.64
CA ALA A 82 -43.52 9.05 -8.89
C ALA A 82 -44.10 8.42 -7.63
N VAL A 83 -43.26 8.25 -6.61
CA VAL A 83 -43.64 7.69 -5.30
C VAL A 83 -42.95 8.53 -4.23
N ILE A 84 -43.71 9.45 -3.60
CA ILE A 84 -43.18 10.29 -2.53
C ILE A 84 -42.69 9.37 -1.40
N GLY A 85 -41.43 9.43 -1.06
CA GLY A 85 -40.80 8.56 -0.07
C GLY A 85 -39.41 9.02 0.29
N ALA A 86 -38.59 8.12 0.83
CA ALA A 86 -37.21 8.41 1.18
C ALA A 86 -36.36 8.54 -0.11
N TYR A 87 -35.56 9.61 -0.17
CA TYR A 87 -34.59 9.87 -1.22
C TYR A 87 -33.19 9.85 -0.60
N GLU A 88 -32.31 9.00 -1.11
CA GLU A 88 -30.92 8.96 -0.68
C GLU A 88 -30.03 8.63 -1.87
N ILE A 89 -29.06 9.52 -2.18
CA ILE A 89 -28.11 9.31 -3.26
C ILE A 89 -26.83 10.10 -3.02
N ASP A 90 -25.70 9.44 -3.25
CA ASP A 90 -24.37 10.08 -3.30
C ASP A 90 -24.00 10.33 -4.77
N PHE A 91 -23.52 11.51 -5.11
CA PHE A 91 -23.09 11.87 -6.45
C PHE A 91 -22.04 12.98 -6.42
N ARG A 92 -21.34 13.13 -7.54
CA ARG A 92 -20.31 14.18 -7.71
C ARG A 92 -20.91 15.42 -8.34
N ILE A 93 -20.48 16.58 -7.85
CA ILE A 93 -20.70 17.87 -8.49
C ILE A 93 -19.37 18.47 -8.95
N LEU A 94 -19.43 19.23 -10.06
CA LEU A 94 -18.32 20.00 -10.59
C LEU A 94 -18.29 21.35 -9.88
N SER A 95 -17.28 21.59 -9.08
CA SER A 95 -16.92 22.90 -8.52
C SER A 95 -15.90 23.57 -9.43
N LYS A 96 -15.74 24.89 -9.36
CA LYS A 96 -14.84 25.68 -10.25
C LYS A 96 -13.42 25.12 -10.36
N ASN A 97 -12.91 24.50 -9.32
CA ASN A 97 -11.54 23.98 -9.25
C ASN A 97 -11.43 22.52 -8.83
N ASP A 98 -12.55 21.83 -8.50
CA ASP A 98 -12.47 20.49 -7.94
C ASP A 98 -13.78 19.71 -8.13
N ILE A 99 -13.75 18.42 -7.81
CA ILE A 99 -14.92 17.55 -7.76
C ILE A 99 -15.31 17.36 -6.29
N ARG A 100 -16.56 17.67 -5.95
CA ARG A 100 -17.12 17.41 -4.62
C ARG A 100 -18.11 16.28 -4.64
N TRP A 101 -18.09 15.44 -3.62
CA TRP A 101 -19.09 14.42 -3.39
C TRP A 101 -20.20 14.96 -2.50
N ILE A 102 -21.41 14.89 -2.97
CA ILE A 102 -22.62 15.30 -2.25
C ILE A 102 -23.44 14.07 -1.91
N SER A 103 -23.86 13.94 -0.65
CA SER A 103 -24.90 13.03 -0.21
C SER A 103 -26.20 13.83 -0.09
N ALA A 104 -27.17 13.55 -0.96
CA ALA A 104 -28.50 14.13 -0.90
C ALA A 104 -29.45 13.15 -0.21
N ARG A 105 -30.12 13.59 0.82
CA ARG A 105 -31.13 12.82 1.57
C ARG A 105 -32.36 13.64 1.76
N GLY A 106 -33.54 13.05 1.53
CA GLY A 106 -34.81 13.71 1.70
C GLY A 106 -35.91 12.72 2.07
N GLN A 107 -36.98 13.27 2.63
CA GLN A 107 -38.17 12.51 2.97
C GLN A 107 -39.40 13.33 2.66
N GLY A 108 -40.40 12.70 2.07
CA GLY A 108 -41.65 13.36 1.69
C GLY A 108 -42.90 12.65 2.15
N ASP A 109 -42.82 11.79 3.19
CA ASP A 109 -43.89 10.84 3.54
C ASP A 109 -44.56 11.09 4.91
N ASP A 110 -44.42 12.28 5.50
CA ASP A 110 -45.14 12.57 6.73
C ASP A 110 -46.54 13.14 6.40
N ALA A 111 -47.57 12.59 7.03
CA ALA A 111 -48.95 13.03 6.88
C ALA A 111 -49.18 14.52 7.24
N ASP A 112 -48.19 15.17 7.85
CA ASP A 112 -48.17 16.60 8.19
C ASP A 112 -47.53 17.46 7.08
N ILE A 113 -46.94 16.85 6.03
CA ILE A 113 -46.39 17.56 4.86
C ILE A 113 -47.49 17.58 3.78
N ALA A 114 -48.50 18.43 4.00
CA ALA A 114 -49.48 18.74 2.98
C ALA A 114 -48.80 19.45 1.80
N ASP A 115 -49.23 19.15 0.56
CA ASP A 115 -48.95 19.89 -0.66
C ASP A 115 -47.73 19.50 -1.49
N GLY A 116 -47.29 18.22 -1.50
CA GLY A 116 -46.30 17.75 -2.45
C GLY A 116 -44.85 18.30 -2.26
N VAL A 117 -44.52 18.71 -1.01
CA VAL A 117 -43.20 19.26 -0.69
C VAL A 117 -42.36 18.24 0.06
N MET A 118 -41.19 17.92 -0.49
CA MET A 118 -40.16 17.15 0.20
C MET A 118 -39.14 18.06 0.89
N PHE A 119 -38.67 17.63 2.07
CA PHE A 119 -37.57 18.28 2.77
C PHE A 119 -36.37 17.38 2.85
N GLY A 120 -35.18 17.97 2.80
CA GLY A 120 -33.99 17.18 2.84
C GLY A 120 -32.73 17.98 3.16
N ILE A 121 -31.64 17.27 3.08
CA ILE A 121 -30.31 17.77 3.38
C ILE A 121 -29.33 17.43 2.27
N PHE A 122 -28.37 18.30 2.06
CA PHE A 122 -27.14 18.01 1.35
C PHE A 122 -25.98 17.97 2.34
N LEU A 123 -25.13 16.99 2.20
CA LEU A 123 -23.88 16.83 2.95
C LEU A 123 -22.70 16.77 2.00
N ASP A 124 -21.68 17.57 2.25
CA ASP A 124 -20.38 17.36 1.60
C ASP A 124 -19.69 16.16 2.23
N VAL A 125 -19.57 15.10 1.47
CA VAL A 125 -18.95 13.82 1.88
C VAL A 125 -17.63 13.58 1.17
N THR A 126 -17.04 14.61 0.58
CA THR A 126 -15.79 14.51 -0.23
C THR A 126 -14.67 13.88 0.56
N GLN A 127 -14.39 14.36 1.77
CA GLN A 127 -13.30 13.80 2.60
C GLN A 127 -13.56 12.33 2.96
N ARG A 128 -14.81 11.96 3.26
CA ARG A 128 -15.19 10.58 3.55
C ARG A 128 -14.96 9.68 2.34
N LYS A 129 -15.42 10.11 1.15
CA LYS A 129 -15.23 9.35 -0.11
C LYS A 129 -13.77 9.21 -0.49
N GLN A 130 -12.99 10.27 -0.38
CA GLN A 130 -11.54 10.21 -0.62
C GLN A 130 -10.83 9.26 0.33
N ALA A 131 -11.21 9.23 1.61
CA ALA A 131 -10.67 8.27 2.57
C ALA A 131 -11.11 6.82 2.27
N GLU A 132 -12.36 6.59 1.84
CA GLU A 132 -12.86 5.29 1.39
C GLU A 132 -12.07 4.79 0.17
N GLU A 133 -11.91 5.61 -0.87
CA GLU A 133 -11.14 5.29 -2.08
C GLU A 133 -9.66 5.02 -1.77
N ALA A 134 -9.03 5.83 -0.92
CA ALA A 134 -7.66 5.60 -0.49
C ALA A 134 -7.51 4.26 0.28
N ASN A 135 -8.46 3.92 1.14
CA ASN A 135 -8.46 2.66 1.86
C ASN A 135 -8.67 1.45 0.93
N GLU A 136 -9.53 1.57 -0.08
CA GLU A 136 -9.74 0.51 -1.08
C GLU A 136 -8.47 0.26 -1.90
N LEU A 137 -7.78 1.33 -2.34
CA LEU A 137 -6.51 1.22 -3.05
C LEU A 137 -5.44 0.54 -2.18
N LEU A 138 -5.32 0.95 -0.90
CA LEU A 138 -4.39 0.33 0.04
C LEU A 138 -4.72 -1.15 0.28
N ALA A 139 -5.99 -1.50 0.46
CA ALA A 139 -6.43 -2.89 0.63
C ALA A 139 -6.12 -3.74 -0.61
N GLY A 140 -6.32 -3.19 -1.81
CA GLY A 140 -5.96 -3.82 -3.08
C GLY A 140 -4.46 -4.09 -3.18
N GLU A 141 -3.63 -3.10 -2.86
CA GLU A 141 -2.17 -3.25 -2.86
C GLU A 141 -1.71 -4.29 -1.82
N MET A 142 -2.26 -4.25 -0.60
CA MET A 142 -1.94 -5.24 0.44
C MET A 142 -2.31 -6.67 0.01
N SER A 143 -3.46 -6.86 -0.65
CA SER A 143 -3.87 -8.17 -1.18
C SER A 143 -2.89 -8.67 -2.25
N HIS A 144 -2.45 -7.80 -3.14
CA HIS A 144 -1.45 -8.15 -4.15
C HIS A 144 -0.11 -8.53 -3.53
N ARG A 145 0.37 -7.75 -2.56
CA ARG A 145 1.61 -8.04 -1.81
C ARG A 145 1.53 -9.37 -1.07
N MET A 146 0.40 -9.67 -0.41
CA MET A 146 0.19 -10.93 0.30
C MET A 146 0.23 -12.14 -0.66
N LYS A 147 -0.41 -12.04 -1.84
CA LYS A 147 -0.34 -13.08 -2.87
C LYS A 147 1.10 -13.34 -3.30
N ASN A 148 1.90 -12.30 -3.51
CA ASN A 148 3.30 -12.43 -3.89
C ASN A 148 4.12 -13.14 -2.79
N LEU A 149 3.92 -12.78 -1.53
CA LEU A 149 4.60 -13.43 -0.39
C LEU A 149 4.24 -14.91 -0.28
N LEU A 150 2.96 -15.26 -0.45
CA LEU A 150 2.51 -16.65 -0.43
C LEU A 150 3.10 -17.47 -1.59
N GLN A 151 3.21 -16.88 -2.78
CA GLN A 151 3.87 -17.54 -3.93
C GLN A 151 5.35 -17.81 -3.63
N ILE A 152 6.06 -16.85 -3.05
CA ILE A 152 7.46 -17.01 -2.65
C ILE A 152 7.59 -18.09 -1.57
N ALA A 153 6.75 -18.06 -0.52
CA ALA A 153 6.77 -19.07 0.54
C ALA A 153 6.52 -20.48 -0.01
N THR A 154 5.57 -20.62 -0.94
CA THR A 154 5.28 -21.89 -1.63
C THR A 154 6.48 -22.38 -2.45
N ALA A 155 7.11 -21.49 -3.21
CA ALA A 155 8.31 -21.81 -3.98
C ALA A 155 9.46 -22.23 -3.06
N LEU A 156 9.70 -21.50 -1.96
CA LEU A 156 10.71 -21.85 -0.96
C LEU A 156 10.46 -23.22 -0.34
N THR A 157 9.22 -23.51 0.01
CA THR A 157 8.83 -24.84 0.56
C THR A 157 9.16 -25.95 -0.44
N GLN A 158 8.76 -25.80 -1.71
CA GLN A 158 9.04 -26.79 -2.76
C GLN A 158 10.54 -26.98 -3.00
N ILE A 159 11.29 -25.88 -3.03
CA ILE A 159 12.74 -25.94 -3.26
C ILE A 159 13.44 -26.60 -2.08
N THR A 160 13.08 -26.22 -0.84
CA THR A 160 13.69 -26.78 0.37
C THR A 160 13.37 -28.24 0.53
N SER A 161 12.13 -28.67 0.25
CA SER A 161 11.73 -30.09 0.32
C SER A 161 12.50 -31.00 -0.65
N ARG A 162 12.96 -30.46 -1.79
CA ARG A 162 13.73 -31.24 -2.78
C ARG A 162 15.23 -31.27 -2.48
N SER A 163 15.74 -30.36 -1.66
CA SER A 163 17.17 -30.22 -1.38
C SER A 163 17.59 -30.73 0.00
N ALA A 164 16.67 -30.81 0.95
CA ALA A 164 16.94 -31.25 2.31
C ALA A 164 17.12 -32.77 2.36
N ALA A 165 18.11 -33.24 3.13
CA ALA A 165 18.38 -34.65 3.34
C ALA A 165 17.44 -35.27 4.37
N THR A 166 17.04 -34.48 5.40
CA THR A 166 16.16 -34.89 6.49
C THR A 166 14.98 -33.92 6.65
N LYS A 167 13.94 -34.32 7.40
CA LYS A 167 12.82 -33.42 7.75
C LYS A 167 13.27 -32.28 8.63
N GLU A 168 14.19 -32.55 9.54
CA GLU A 168 14.79 -31.58 10.47
C GLU A 168 15.59 -30.52 9.71
N ASP A 169 16.39 -30.93 8.72
CA ASP A 169 17.12 -30.00 7.84
C ASP A 169 16.14 -29.15 7.02
N MET A 170 15.09 -29.75 6.49
CA MET A 170 14.05 -29.03 5.75
C MET A 170 13.39 -27.95 6.63
N ALA A 171 13.00 -28.32 7.84
CA ALA A 171 12.34 -27.37 8.75
C ALA A 171 13.26 -26.22 9.13
N ARG A 172 14.52 -26.51 9.45
CA ARG A 172 15.52 -25.50 9.80
C ARG A 172 15.81 -24.57 8.63
N ASP A 173 16.11 -25.10 7.46
CA ASP A 173 16.47 -24.31 6.28
C ASP A 173 15.27 -23.45 5.80
N LEU A 174 14.05 -24.00 5.81
CA LEU A 174 12.83 -23.26 5.46
C LEU A 174 12.57 -22.12 6.46
N THR A 175 12.68 -22.39 7.76
CA THR A 175 12.51 -21.37 8.81
C THR A 175 13.50 -20.22 8.63
N ASN A 176 14.79 -20.53 8.39
CA ASN A 176 15.81 -19.52 8.19
C ASN A 176 15.54 -18.65 6.95
N ARG A 177 15.09 -19.23 5.85
CA ARG A 177 14.70 -18.49 4.64
C ARG A 177 13.50 -17.58 4.87
N LEU A 178 12.47 -18.07 5.56
CA LEU A 178 11.29 -17.28 5.89
C LEU A 178 11.63 -16.12 6.85
N MET A 179 12.51 -16.35 7.82
CA MET A 179 12.99 -15.29 8.72
C MET A 179 13.80 -14.23 7.97
N ALA A 180 14.64 -14.62 7.01
CA ALA A 180 15.37 -13.67 6.17
C ALA A 180 14.41 -12.79 5.35
N LEU A 181 13.37 -13.41 4.78
CA LEU A 181 12.32 -12.70 4.06
C LEU A 181 11.56 -11.73 4.97
N GLY A 182 11.21 -12.14 6.19
CA GLY A 182 10.54 -11.29 7.17
C GLY A 182 11.36 -10.04 7.53
N ARG A 183 12.67 -10.19 7.80
CA ARG A 183 13.56 -9.04 8.09
C ARG A 183 13.58 -8.01 6.97
N VAL A 184 13.54 -8.45 5.71
CA VAL A 184 13.50 -7.51 4.56
C VAL A 184 12.15 -6.82 4.46
N GLN A 185 11.05 -7.55 4.72
CA GLN A 185 9.73 -6.95 4.72
C GLN A 185 9.59 -5.82 5.76
N ASP A 186 10.18 -6.02 6.94
CA ASP A 186 10.20 -4.99 7.99
C ASP A 186 11.03 -3.77 7.60
N LEU A 187 12.16 -3.99 6.88
CA LEU A 187 13.05 -2.92 6.43
C LEU A 187 12.44 -2.09 5.29
N VAL A 188 11.73 -2.75 4.35
CA VAL A 188 11.17 -2.10 3.15
C VAL A 188 9.76 -1.53 3.42
N ARG A 189 9.22 -1.71 4.62
CA ARG A 189 7.89 -1.23 4.99
C ARG A 189 7.85 0.31 5.02
N PRO A 190 6.92 0.96 4.28
CA PRO A 190 6.72 2.40 4.41
C PRO A 190 6.31 2.76 5.84
N VAL A 191 7.04 3.66 6.48
CA VAL A 191 6.68 4.18 7.81
C VAL A 191 5.70 5.33 7.59
N PRO A 192 4.48 5.30 8.17
CA PRO A 192 3.54 6.43 8.09
C PRO A 192 4.20 7.71 8.61
N GLY A 193 4.18 8.78 7.81
CA GLY A 193 4.78 10.07 8.18
C GLY A 193 6.24 10.28 7.76
N ARG A 194 6.93 9.27 7.24
CA ARG A 194 8.23 9.42 6.56
C ARG A 194 8.02 9.25 5.07
N THR A 195 7.79 10.34 4.39
CA THR A 195 7.71 10.35 2.93
C THR A 195 9.09 10.07 2.35
N ASN A 196 9.22 8.94 1.63
CA ASN A 196 10.31 8.63 0.69
C ASN A 196 11.72 8.34 1.23
N GLU A 197 11.89 7.73 2.40
CA GLU A 197 13.17 7.06 2.67
C GLU A 197 13.18 5.71 1.93
N ALA A 198 13.75 5.70 0.72
CA ALA A 198 13.98 4.46 -0.02
C ALA A 198 14.94 3.56 0.76
N THR A 199 14.65 2.27 0.83
CA THR A 199 15.56 1.29 1.44
C THR A 199 16.88 1.29 0.69
N LEU A 200 17.99 1.41 1.42
CA LEU A 200 19.32 1.38 0.82
C LEU A 200 19.85 -0.06 0.72
N LEU A 201 20.52 -0.35 -0.37
CA LEU A 201 21.12 -1.67 -0.61
C LEU A 201 22.12 -2.05 0.51
N GLY A 202 22.89 -1.09 1.02
CA GLY A 202 23.82 -1.33 2.12
C GLY A 202 23.13 -1.76 3.41
N ASP A 203 22.01 -1.14 3.75
CA ASP A 203 21.23 -1.48 4.95
C ASP A 203 20.60 -2.85 4.81
N LEU A 204 20.04 -3.16 3.63
CA LEU A 204 19.46 -4.46 3.34
C LEU A 204 20.51 -5.59 3.48
N VAL A 205 21.69 -5.43 2.88
CA VAL A 205 22.77 -6.41 2.98
C VAL A 205 23.23 -6.57 4.43
N SER A 206 23.39 -5.48 5.18
CA SER A 206 23.82 -5.49 6.58
C SER A 206 22.80 -6.22 7.48
N VAL A 207 21.50 -5.96 7.33
CA VAL A 207 20.42 -6.64 8.09
C VAL A 207 20.38 -8.14 7.79
N LEU A 208 20.60 -8.52 6.54
CA LEU A 208 20.61 -9.93 6.13
C LEU A 208 21.84 -10.68 6.62
N LEU A 209 22.97 -10.02 6.71
CA LEU A 209 24.23 -10.62 7.15
C LEU A 209 24.42 -10.60 8.68
N ALA A 210 23.70 -9.76 9.40
CA ALA A 210 23.82 -9.65 10.86
C ALA A 210 23.75 -10.98 11.62
N PRO A 211 22.91 -11.99 11.27
CA PRO A 211 22.87 -13.28 11.95
C PRO A 211 24.14 -14.13 11.77
N TYR A 212 24.95 -13.83 10.76
CA TYR A 212 26.19 -14.57 10.42
C TYR A 212 27.44 -13.90 10.98
N ASP A 213 27.32 -12.67 11.48
CA ASP A 213 28.40 -11.94 12.13
C ASP A 213 28.34 -12.28 13.64
N GLU A 214 29.00 -13.38 14.04
CA GLU A 214 29.08 -13.77 15.42
C GLU A 214 29.69 -12.63 16.23
N LYS A 215 29.10 -12.30 17.40
CA LYS A 215 29.59 -11.31 18.37
C LYS A 215 30.90 -11.75 18.98
N GLY A 216 31.97 -11.82 18.20
CA GLY A 216 33.33 -12.14 18.58
C GLY A 216 34.22 -10.90 18.63
N ALA A 217 35.46 -11.05 19.02
CA ALA A 217 36.44 -9.97 19.21
C ALA A 217 36.87 -9.28 17.88
N SER A 218 36.46 -9.75 16.70
CA SER A 218 36.80 -9.18 15.40
C SER A 218 35.62 -9.14 14.46
N VAL A 219 35.46 -8.02 13.74
CA VAL A 219 34.48 -7.86 12.67
C VAL A 219 34.90 -8.74 11.49
N ARG A 220 34.12 -9.77 11.21
CA ARG A 220 34.40 -10.74 10.13
C ARG A 220 33.68 -10.39 8.83
N ILE A 221 32.60 -9.62 8.92
CA ILE A 221 31.79 -9.21 7.76
C ILE A 221 31.92 -7.71 7.58
N ARG A 222 32.32 -7.28 6.37
CA ARG A 222 32.41 -5.88 5.99
C ARG A 222 31.45 -5.61 4.84
N VAL A 223 30.68 -4.54 4.96
CA VAL A 223 29.74 -4.08 3.92
C VAL A 223 30.11 -2.66 3.54
N SER A 224 30.50 -2.46 2.28
CA SER A 224 30.88 -1.17 1.69
C SER A 224 30.08 -0.94 0.41
N VAL A 225 28.89 -0.37 0.55
CA VAL A 225 27.92 -0.17 -0.52
C VAL A 225 27.53 1.30 -0.59
N PRO A 226 27.63 1.97 -1.77
CA PRO A 226 27.19 3.35 -1.93
C PRO A 226 25.65 3.45 -1.74
N LYS A 227 25.14 4.67 -1.70
CA LYS A 227 23.69 4.90 -1.60
C LYS A 227 23.00 4.47 -2.90
N VAL A 228 22.45 3.28 -2.90
CA VAL A 228 21.66 2.69 -3.99
C VAL A 228 20.29 2.32 -3.42
N ASN A 229 19.24 2.81 -4.05
CA ASN A 229 17.85 2.53 -3.64
C ASN A 229 17.44 1.14 -4.10
N VAL A 230 16.68 0.46 -3.23
CA VAL A 230 16.11 -0.87 -3.48
C VAL A 230 14.61 -0.81 -3.31
N GLY A 231 13.88 -1.23 -4.34
CA GLY A 231 12.44 -1.38 -4.31
C GLY A 231 12.01 -2.63 -3.54
N HIS A 232 10.72 -2.70 -3.24
CA HIS A 232 10.16 -3.79 -2.43
C HIS A 232 10.33 -5.18 -3.09
N ALA A 233 10.01 -5.29 -4.38
CA ALA A 233 10.11 -6.56 -5.13
C ALA A 233 11.56 -7.02 -5.25
N SER A 234 12.46 -6.09 -5.57
CA SER A 234 13.89 -6.33 -5.69
C SER A 234 14.54 -6.68 -4.35
N GLY A 235 14.13 -6.02 -3.27
CA GLY A 235 14.57 -6.33 -1.91
C GLY A 235 14.26 -7.76 -1.51
N THR A 236 13.07 -8.25 -1.84
CA THR A 236 12.67 -9.64 -1.60
C THR A 236 13.56 -10.63 -2.35
N THR A 237 13.87 -10.33 -3.61
CA THR A 237 14.77 -11.18 -4.43
C THR A 237 16.18 -11.19 -3.88
N LEU A 238 16.71 -10.01 -3.54
CA LEU A 238 18.04 -9.89 -2.93
C LEU A 238 18.13 -10.60 -1.60
N ALA A 239 17.05 -10.59 -0.79
CA ALA A 239 17.01 -11.34 0.47
C ALA A 239 17.33 -12.82 0.26
N LEU A 240 16.70 -13.43 -0.75
CA LEU A 240 16.93 -14.84 -1.06
C LEU A 240 18.36 -15.07 -1.58
N VAL A 241 18.84 -14.20 -2.47
CA VAL A 241 20.19 -14.31 -3.05
C VAL A 241 21.25 -14.20 -1.97
N ILE A 242 21.20 -13.15 -1.15
CA ILE A 242 22.17 -12.89 -0.07
C ILE A 242 22.09 -13.97 1.00
N HIS A 243 20.87 -14.42 1.37
CA HIS A 243 20.72 -15.52 2.33
C HIS A 243 21.35 -16.83 1.84
N GLU A 244 21.17 -17.20 0.57
CA GLU A 244 21.78 -18.40 -0.01
C GLU A 244 23.31 -18.29 -0.02
N LEU A 245 23.85 -17.12 -0.41
CA LEU A 245 25.30 -16.87 -0.39
C LEU A 245 25.83 -16.95 1.04
N ALA A 246 25.19 -16.31 2.02
CA ALA A 246 25.60 -16.31 3.42
C ALA A 246 25.52 -17.72 4.04
N THR A 247 24.47 -18.48 3.73
CA THR A 247 24.33 -19.87 4.18
C THR A 247 25.42 -20.76 3.59
N ASN A 248 25.77 -20.59 2.31
CA ASN A 248 26.85 -21.32 1.68
C ASN A 248 28.20 -20.95 2.30
N SER A 249 28.45 -19.67 2.56
CA SER A 249 29.65 -19.20 3.26
C SER A 249 29.78 -19.79 4.66
N ALA A 250 28.67 -19.86 5.41
CA ALA A 250 28.65 -20.44 6.76
C ALA A 250 28.78 -21.97 6.76
N LYS A 251 28.30 -22.68 5.75
CA LYS A 251 28.39 -24.15 5.64
C LYS A 251 29.68 -24.63 5.03
N TYR A 252 30.18 -23.94 4.00
CA TYR A 252 31.24 -24.44 3.13
C TYR A 252 32.34 -23.43 2.82
N GLY A 253 32.10 -22.13 3.07
CA GLY A 253 33.01 -21.04 2.69
C GLY A 253 33.71 -20.39 3.89
N ALA A 254 34.06 -19.12 3.74
CA ALA A 254 34.86 -18.38 4.71
C ALA A 254 34.24 -18.33 6.11
N LEU A 255 32.93 -18.14 6.22
CA LEU A 255 32.25 -18.03 7.53
C LEU A 255 32.19 -19.37 8.28
N SER A 256 32.55 -20.51 7.66
CA SER A 256 32.65 -21.82 8.34
C SER A 256 33.89 -21.95 9.23
N THR A 257 34.86 -21.04 9.12
CA THR A 257 36.10 -21.03 9.89
C THR A 257 36.18 -19.82 10.81
N ALA A 258 36.91 -19.90 11.90
CA ALA A 258 37.06 -18.80 12.86
C ALA A 258 37.83 -17.58 12.30
N ARG A 259 38.70 -17.81 11.31
CA ARG A 259 39.55 -16.76 10.70
C ARG A 259 39.04 -16.25 9.35
N GLY A 260 38.01 -16.87 8.79
CA GLY A 260 37.47 -16.47 7.52
C GLY A 260 36.75 -15.13 7.58
N THR A 261 36.87 -14.36 6.51
CA THR A 261 36.29 -13.03 6.36
C THR A 261 35.45 -12.94 5.09
N LEU A 262 34.45 -12.08 5.16
CA LEU A 262 33.55 -11.75 4.06
C LEU A 262 33.57 -10.24 3.83
N ASP A 263 33.94 -9.82 2.64
CA ASP A 263 33.83 -8.43 2.19
C ASP A 263 32.75 -8.31 1.10
N VAL A 264 31.77 -7.44 1.34
CA VAL A 264 30.73 -7.11 0.33
C VAL A 264 30.93 -5.67 -0.09
N SER A 265 31.31 -5.48 -1.36
CA SER A 265 31.46 -4.15 -1.96
C SER A 265 30.50 -3.96 -3.13
N CYS A 266 30.29 -2.72 -3.54
CA CYS A 266 29.38 -2.40 -4.64
C CYS A 266 29.94 -1.26 -5.47
N ASN A 267 29.87 -1.42 -6.80
CA ASN A 267 30.07 -0.38 -7.79
C ASN A 267 28.75 -0.12 -8.49
N ALA A 268 28.37 1.15 -8.61
CA ALA A 268 27.15 1.54 -9.31
C ALA A 268 27.48 2.64 -10.32
N ASN A 269 26.95 2.50 -11.53
CA ASN A 269 26.93 3.54 -12.56
C ASN A 269 25.47 3.95 -12.87
N ASP A 270 25.23 4.59 -14.01
CA ASP A 270 23.90 5.08 -14.36
C ASP A 270 22.91 3.94 -14.69
N ASP A 271 23.38 2.82 -15.23
CA ASP A 271 22.55 1.72 -15.74
C ASP A 271 22.65 0.44 -14.89
N GLU A 272 23.82 0.20 -14.29
CA GLU A 272 24.15 -1.10 -13.67
C GLU A 272 24.64 -0.92 -12.23
N VAL A 273 24.25 -1.87 -11.39
CA VAL A 273 24.76 -2.05 -10.03
C VAL A 273 25.46 -3.41 -9.96
N ALA A 274 26.75 -3.39 -9.61
CA ALA A 274 27.57 -4.59 -9.45
C ALA A 274 27.95 -4.77 -7.98
N VAL A 275 27.39 -5.81 -7.32
CA VAL A 275 27.75 -6.21 -5.96
C VAL A 275 28.82 -7.31 -6.07
N VAL A 276 29.92 -7.11 -5.38
CA VAL A 276 31.03 -8.04 -5.29
C VAL A 276 31.11 -8.61 -3.89
N TRP A 277 30.93 -9.90 -3.78
CA TRP A 277 31.00 -10.72 -2.57
C TRP A 277 32.34 -11.46 -2.58
N THR A 278 33.22 -11.19 -1.62
CA THR A 278 34.57 -11.75 -1.57
C THR A 278 34.76 -12.51 -0.27
N GLU A 279 35.01 -13.80 -0.36
CA GLU A 279 35.34 -14.68 0.75
C GLU A 279 36.82 -14.98 0.82
N ARG A 280 37.42 -14.93 2.02
CA ARG A 280 38.83 -15.28 2.24
C ARG A 280 39.03 -16.04 3.55
N GLY A 281 40.07 -16.88 3.61
CA GLY A 281 40.43 -17.61 4.82
C GLY A 281 39.49 -18.74 5.21
N GLY A 282 38.67 -19.19 4.26
CA GLY A 282 37.84 -20.38 4.36
C GLY A 282 38.61 -21.65 4.05
N PRO A 283 37.93 -22.82 4.00
CA PRO A 283 38.50 -24.04 3.47
C PRO A 283 38.91 -23.87 2.00
N PRO A 284 39.92 -24.61 1.47
CA PRO A 284 40.24 -24.58 0.06
C PRO A 284 39.01 -24.92 -0.80
N VAL A 285 38.69 -24.07 -1.75
CA VAL A 285 37.48 -24.21 -2.60
C VAL A 285 37.94 -24.56 -4.00
N MET A 286 37.42 -25.64 -4.55
CA MET A 286 37.57 -25.96 -5.97
C MET A 286 36.29 -25.71 -6.71
N ALA A 287 36.38 -25.20 -7.95
CA ALA A 287 35.23 -25.01 -8.80
C ALA A 287 34.42 -26.32 -8.92
N PRO A 288 33.13 -26.35 -8.57
CA PRO A 288 32.34 -27.55 -8.69
C PRO A 288 32.20 -27.93 -10.17
N VAL A 289 32.39 -29.24 -10.51
CA VAL A 289 32.24 -29.76 -11.88
C VAL A 289 30.88 -29.48 -12.52
N LYS A 290 29.87 -29.25 -11.68
CA LYS A 290 28.57 -28.70 -12.05
C LYS A 290 28.07 -27.84 -10.88
N LEU A 291 27.57 -26.64 -11.13
CA LEU A 291 26.76 -25.85 -10.18
C LEU A 291 25.47 -26.64 -9.92
N GLN A 292 25.53 -27.66 -9.06
CA GLN A 292 24.43 -28.64 -8.89
C GLN A 292 23.49 -28.32 -7.74
N GLY A 293 23.75 -27.28 -6.91
CA GLY A 293 22.88 -26.92 -5.81
C GLY A 293 21.57 -26.26 -6.27
N PHE A 294 20.46 -26.66 -5.66
CA PHE A 294 19.16 -26.03 -5.93
C PHE A 294 19.17 -24.52 -5.63
N GLY A 295 19.92 -24.09 -4.61
CA GLY A 295 20.12 -22.68 -4.27
C GLY A 295 20.73 -21.88 -5.41
N SER A 296 21.75 -22.41 -6.07
CA SER A 296 22.43 -21.76 -7.21
C SER A 296 21.48 -21.54 -8.40
N LYS A 297 20.60 -22.51 -8.69
CA LYS A 297 19.62 -22.38 -9.78
C LYS A 297 18.52 -21.36 -9.44
N LEU A 298 18.08 -21.33 -8.18
CA LEU A 298 17.12 -20.34 -7.71
C LEU A 298 17.70 -18.93 -7.85
N VAL A 299 18.91 -18.73 -7.34
CA VAL A 299 19.62 -17.45 -7.39
C VAL A 299 19.77 -16.97 -8.85
N GLN A 300 20.25 -17.83 -9.76
CA GLN A 300 20.39 -17.47 -11.18
C GLN A 300 19.06 -17.07 -11.82
N ARG A 301 17.99 -17.84 -11.59
CA ARG A 301 16.67 -17.54 -12.14
C ARG A 301 16.09 -16.24 -11.58
N SER A 302 16.22 -16.04 -10.28
CA SER A 302 15.71 -14.83 -9.62
C SER A 302 16.46 -13.58 -10.07
N MET A 303 17.79 -13.66 -10.20
CA MET A 303 18.63 -12.59 -10.75
C MET A 303 18.19 -12.20 -12.16
N ALA A 304 18.06 -13.19 -13.06
CA ALA A 304 17.71 -12.92 -14.45
C ALA A 304 16.26 -12.40 -14.60
N ALA A 305 15.28 -13.04 -13.95
CA ALA A 305 13.89 -12.75 -14.15
C ALA A 305 13.44 -11.42 -13.50
N GLN A 306 13.91 -11.14 -12.29
CA GLN A 306 13.41 -10.02 -11.50
C GLN A 306 14.35 -8.81 -11.52
N LEU A 307 15.67 -9.04 -11.43
CA LEU A 307 16.66 -7.96 -11.37
C LEU A 307 17.30 -7.64 -12.74
N GLY A 308 16.93 -8.40 -13.79
CA GLY A 308 17.51 -8.23 -15.13
C GLY A 308 19.03 -8.42 -15.13
N GLY A 309 19.52 -9.29 -14.24
CA GLY A 309 20.92 -9.38 -13.93
C GLY A 309 21.51 -10.77 -14.08
N THR A 310 22.80 -10.88 -13.72
CA THR A 310 23.59 -12.09 -13.79
C THR A 310 24.34 -12.33 -12.49
N ILE A 311 24.71 -13.59 -12.25
CA ILE A 311 25.63 -13.98 -11.17
C ILE A 311 26.78 -14.75 -11.78
N ALA A 312 28.00 -14.36 -11.42
CA ALA A 312 29.25 -15.03 -11.81
C ALA A 312 30.02 -15.45 -10.56
N PHE A 313 30.66 -16.61 -10.62
CA PHE A 313 31.50 -17.14 -9.56
C PHE A 313 32.92 -17.30 -10.08
N ASP A 314 33.88 -16.76 -9.34
CA ASP A 314 35.31 -16.97 -9.57
C ASP A 314 35.90 -17.73 -8.36
N TRP A 315 36.40 -18.91 -8.61
CA TRP A 315 36.87 -19.84 -7.60
C TRP A 315 38.39 -19.84 -7.57
N SER A 316 39.00 -19.65 -6.40
CA SER A 316 40.43 -19.72 -6.20
C SER A 316 40.75 -20.50 -4.93
N GLU A 317 42.03 -20.91 -4.79
CA GLU A 317 42.48 -21.56 -3.56
C GLU A 317 42.35 -20.68 -2.33
N GLU A 318 42.34 -19.35 -2.49
CA GLU A 318 42.20 -18.37 -1.40
C GLU A 318 40.76 -18.13 -0.98
N GLY A 319 39.79 -18.57 -1.81
CA GLY A 319 38.34 -18.37 -1.55
C GLY A 319 37.53 -18.21 -2.81
N VAL A 320 36.34 -17.64 -2.67
CA VAL A 320 35.42 -17.40 -3.79
C VAL A 320 35.09 -15.92 -3.92
N VAL A 321 35.01 -15.42 -5.13
CA VAL A 321 34.48 -14.13 -5.49
C VAL A 321 33.18 -14.32 -6.26
N VAL A 322 32.08 -13.75 -5.76
CA VAL A 322 30.80 -13.78 -6.46
C VAL A 322 30.44 -12.37 -6.90
N THR A 323 30.15 -12.20 -8.18
CA THR A 323 29.74 -10.92 -8.75
C THR A 323 28.27 -10.99 -9.16
N LEU A 324 27.45 -10.13 -8.55
CA LEU A 324 26.04 -9.93 -8.90
C LEU A 324 25.94 -8.64 -9.72
N ARG A 325 25.50 -8.73 -10.97
CA ARG A 325 25.22 -7.56 -11.81
C ARG A 325 23.74 -7.40 -11.99
N MET A 326 23.20 -6.19 -11.84
CA MET A 326 21.76 -5.92 -11.84
C MET A 326 21.48 -4.61 -12.55
N SER A 327 20.32 -4.51 -13.23
CA SER A 327 19.82 -3.23 -13.74
C SER A 327 19.44 -2.32 -12.58
N LYS A 328 19.99 -1.10 -12.59
CA LYS A 328 19.69 -0.09 -11.56
C LYS A 328 18.21 0.32 -11.56
N GLU A 329 17.61 0.41 -12.75
CA GLU A 329 16.18 0.69 -12.91
C GLU A 329 15.32 -0.38 -12.24
N ARG A 330 15.57 -1.68 -12.56
CA ARG A 330 14.83 -2.78 -11.96
C ARG A 330 15.08 -2.94 -10.47
N LEU A 331 16.27 -2.58 -10.01
CA LEU A 331 16.60 -2.62 -8.59
C LEU A 331 15.77 -1.60 -7.78
N ALA A 332 15.42 -0.46 -8.36
CA ALA A 332 14.64 0.59 -7.72
C ALA A 332 13.13 0.28 -7.62
N HIS A 333 12.64 -0.74 -8.32
CA HIS A 333 11.26 -1.23 -8.30
C HIS A 333 11.18 -2.57 -7.53
#